data_6072608fad8d0206c29f97b6f0c89754
#
_entry.id   6072608fad8d0206c29f97b6f0c89754
#
_cell.length_a   1.000
_cell.length_b   1.000
_cell.length_c   1.000
_cell.angle_alpha   90.00
_cell.angle_beta   90.00
_cell.angle_gamma   90.00
#
_symmetry.space_group_name_H-M   'P 1'
#
loop_
_entity.id
_entity.type
_entity.pdbx_description
1 polymer ?
#
loop_
_entity_poly.entity_id
_entity_poly.type
_entity_poly.pdbx_seq_one_letter_code
_entity_poly.pdbx_strand_id
1 'polypeptide(L)'
;MESLKKLFGKTSKGEEVYAYTITNGKISAEILDFGATLRSIYAPDKNGNVADVTIGYEDFAPYETSSAYEGKTVGRYANRICGGKFEINGKEYNVEKNENNITCLHGGGEFSFNFWKVENFSDSSITLSFESEDGSFGFPGKMEARVTFTVTERNGVEIRYSAVADKDTIINFTNHSYFNLAGKGDILGHLLKINANAFTPTDEINIPTGEIKSVAATPMDFREFKVIGKEINSDYDQLVNAGGYDHNFCLIGEKGQIRAVAEAYDPESGRRMTVYTDLPGIQLYTGNFLERCSGKAGRENYKNCGFCLETQYYPDTPNQKNFPQCTFKAGEEYNSVTIFEFSAD
;
A
#
# COMPACT_ATOMS: atom_id res chain seq x y z
N MET A 1 -29.86 -7.41 -11.02
CA MET A 1 -28.46 -7.01 -10.74
C MET A 1 -28.49 -6.40 -9.35
N GLU A 2 -27.87 -7.05 -8.37
CA GLU A 2 -27.59 -6.37 -7.09
C GLU A 2 -26.80 -5.10 -7.41
N SER A 3 -27.12 -4.01 -6.71
CA SER A 3 -26.46 -2.74 -6.94
C SER A 3 -24.96 -2.87 -6.65
N LEU A 4 -24.10 -2.62 -7.64
CA LEU A 4 -22.65 -2.59 -7.48
C LEU A 4 -22.20 -1.48 -6.49
N LYS A 5 -23.10 -0.63 -6.05
CA LYS A 5 -22.95 0.36 -4.98
C LYS A 5 -23.88 0.00 -3.82
N LYS A 6 -23.35 -0.11 -2.60
CA LYS A 6 -24.13 -0.38 -1.37
C LYS A 6 -23.68 0.54 -0.23
N LEU A 7 -24.61 0.89 0.67
CA LEU A 7 -24.25 1.52 1.94
C LEU A 7 -23.45 0.49 2.76
N PHE A 8 -22.21 0.84 3.12
CA PHE A 8 -21.33 -0.02 3.89
C PHE A 8 -21.39 0.29 5.40
N GLY A 9 -21.54 1.57 5.75
CA GLY A 9 -21.64 1.98 7.15
C GLY A 9 -21.78 3.48 7.29
N LYS A 10 -21.55 3.96 8.51
CA LYS A 10 -21.56 5.40 8.80
C LYS A 10 -20.36 5.74 9.69
N THR A 11 -19.80 6.93 9.50
CA THR A 11 -18.79 7.49 10.39
C THR A 11 -19.37 7.74 11.78
N SER A 12 -18.52 7.97 12.76
CA SER A 12 -18.90 8.40 14.11
C SER A 12 -19.72 9.72 14.11
N LYS A 13 -19.64 10.49 13.03
CA LYS A 13 -20.41 11.72 12.80
C LYS A 13 -21.75 11.48 12.07
N GLY A 14 -22.04 10.23 11.68
CA GLY A 14 -23.26 9.83 10.98
C GLY A 14 -23.21 9.99 9.46
N GLU A 15 -22.06 10.31 8.87
CA GLU A 15 -21.88 10.41 7.42
C GLU A 15 -21.87 9.03 6.78
N GLU A 16 -22.56 8.87 5.66
CA GLU A 16 -22.69 7.57 4.97
C GLU A 16 -21.45 7.22 4.17
N VAL A 17 -20.94 6.01 4.37
CA VAL A 17 -19.83 5.42 3.63
C VAL A 17 -20.37 4.35 2.68
N TYR A 18 -20.01 4.45 1.40
CA TYR A 18 -20.47 3.52 0.38
C TYR A 18 -19.33 2.61 -0.08
N ALA A 19 -19.69 1.35 -0.34
CA ALA A 19 -18.84 0.38 -1.00
C ALA A 19 -19.26 0.25 -2.47
N TYR A 20 -18.26 0.22 -3.35
CA TYR A 20 -18.41 0.11 -4.80
C TYR A 20 -17.71 -1.17 -5.25
N THR A 21 -18.44 -2.06 -5.91
CA THR A 21 -17.87 -3.31 -6.45
C THR A 21 -17.59 -3.16 -7.92
N ILE A 22 -16.37 -3.47 -8.34
CA ILE A 22 -15.93 -3.55 -9.74
C ILE A 22 -15.50 -4.98 -10.06
N THR A 23 -15.76 -5.43 -11.30
CA THR A 23 -15.52 -6.84 -11.68
C THR A 23 -15.32 -7.00 -13.20
N ASN A 24 -14.61 -8.08 -13.58
CA ASN A 24 -14.57 -8.58 -14.97
C ASN A 24 -15.34 -9.91 -15.12
N GLY A 25 -16.09 -10.31 -14.10
CA GLY A 25 -16.83 -11.57 -14.04
C GLY A 25 -16.02 -12.78 -13.53
N LYS A 26 -14.69 -12.65 -13.37
CA LYS A 26 -13.80 -13.69 -12.80
C LYS A 26 -13.26 -13.31 -11.43
N ILE A 27 -12.81 -12.08 -11.31
CA ILE A 27 -12.40 -11.47 -10.03
C ILE A 27 -13.26 -10.24 -9.78
N SER A 28 -13.32 -9.81 -8.53
CA SER A 28 -13.95 -8.54 -8.17
C SER A 28 -13.16 -7.83 -7.07
N ALA A 29 -13.30 -6.51 -7.01
CA ALA A 29 -12.75 -5.69 -5.95
C ALA A 29 -13.83 -4.78 -5.38
N GLU A 30 -13.77 -4.53 -4.07
CA GLU A 30 -14.68 -3.63 -3.36
C GLU A 30 -13.89 -2.43 -2.85
N ILE A 31 -14.32 -1.22 -3.23
CA ILE A 31 -13.68 0.04 -2.90
C ILE A 31 -14.62 0.88 -2.05
N LEU A 32 -14.12 1.48 -0.96
CA LEU A 32 -14.87 2.45 -0.15
C LEU A 32 -14.55 3.88 -0.62
N ASP A 33 -15.53 4.77 -0.56
CA ASP A 33 -15.34 6.20 -0.80
C ASP A 33 -14.66 6.92 0.39
N PHE A 34 -14.48 6.27 1.53
CA PHE A 34 -13.67 6.74 2.64
C PHE A 34 -12.24 6.19 2.54
N GLY A 35 -11.25 7.08 2.46
CA GLY A 35 -9.83 6.74 2.29
C GLY A 35 -9.50 6.11 0.93
N ALA A 36 -10.42 6.15 -0.05
CA ALA A 36 -10.33 5.40 -1.30
C ALA A 36 -9.79 3.98 -1.03
N THR A 37 -10.44 3.28 -0.09
CA THR A 37 -9.97 2.03 0.50
C THR A 37 -10.27 0.85 -0.41
N LEU A 38 -9.26 0.11 -0.83
CA LEU A 38 -9.41 -1.20 -1.46
C LEU A 38 -9.71 -2.24 -0.38
N ARG A 39 -11.00 -2.42 -0.08
CA ARG A 39 -11.47 -3.23 1.05
C ARG A 39 -11.33 -4.73 0.82
N SER A 40 -11.68 -5.19 -0.38
CA SER A 40 -11.71 -6.62 -0.69
C SER A 40 -11.28 -6.88 -2.12
N ILE A 41 -10.61 -8.02 -2.33
CA ILE A 41 -10.36 -8.61 -3.65
C ILE A 41 -10.79 -10.06 -3.57
N TYR A 42 -11.72 -10.45 -4.42
CA TYR A 42 -12.20 -11.82 -4.52
C TYR A 42 -11.56 -12.50 -5.73
N ALA A 43 -10.80 -13.57 -5.49
CA ALA A 43 -10.11 -14.32 -6.52
C ALA A 43 -10.33 -15.84 -6.36
N PRO A 44 -10.47 -16.60 -7.48
CA PRO A 44 -10.61 -18.05 -7.44
C PRO A 44 -9.29 -18.73 -7.09
N ASP A 45 -9.38 -19.91 -6.43
CA ASP A 45 -8.28 -20.86 -6.26
C ASP A 45 -8.17 -21.80 -7.47
N LYS A 46 -7.19 -22.72 -7.42
CA LYS A 46 -6.99 -23.77 -8.45
C LYS A 46 -8.18 -24.67 -8.70
N ASN A 47 -9.17 -24.72 -7.80
CA ASN A 47 -10.41 -25.49 -7.93
C ASN A 47 -11.61 -24.61 -8.30
N GLY A 48 -11.41 -23.30 -8.50
CA GLY A 48 -12.46 -22.32 -8.81
C GLY A 48 -13.20 -21.79 -7.59
N ASN A 49 -12.80 -22.13 -6.35
CA ASN A 49 -13.42 -21.58 -5.15
C ASN A 49 -12.93 -20.14 -4.94
N VAL A 50 -13.88 -19.20 -4.90
CA VAL A 50 -13.59 -17.78 -4.70
C VAL A 50 -13.42 -17.48 -3.22
N ALA A 51 -12.36 -16.76 -2.86
CA ALA A 51 -12.14 -16.22 -1.52
C ALA A 51 -11.70 -14.75 -1.59
N ASP A 52 -11.94 -14.01 -0.51
CA ASP A 52 -11.36 -12.70 -0.29
C ASP A 52 -9.88 -12.88 0.10
N VAL A 53 -8.98 -12.41 -0.75
CA VAL A 53 -7.53 -12.53 -0.59
C VAL A 53 -6.90 -11.33 0.12
N THR A 54 -7.72 -10.47 0.71
CA THR A 54 -7.27 -9.35 1.56
C THR A 54 -7.80 -9.50 2.98
N ILE A 55 -7.13 -8.87 3.96
CA ILE A 55 -7.67 -8.72 5.31
C ILE A 55 -8.34 -7.35 5.47
N GLY A 56 -9.09 -7.17 6.54
CA GLY A 56 -9.81 -5.95 6.87
C GLY A 56 -10.94 -6.26 7.83
N TYR A 57 -11.97 -5.43 7.86
CA TYR A 57 -13.06 -5.54 8.82
C TYR A 57 -14.42 -5.77 8.15
N GLU A 58 -15.31 -6.46 8.87
CA GLU A 58 -16.69 -6.66 8.42
C GLU A 58 -17.47 -5.36 8.39
N ASP A 59 -17.32 -4.55 9.44
CA ASP A 59 -18.01 -3.28 9.63
C ASP A 59 -17.09 -2.08 9.34
N PHE A 60 -17.70 -0.90 9.13
CA PHE A 60 -16.96 0.33 8.82
C PHE A 60 -16.19 0.91 10.01
N ALA A 61 -16.74 0.84 11.23
CA ALA A 61 -16.19 1.55 12.40
C ALA A 61 -14.67 1.36 12.61
N PRO A 62 -14.09 0.16 12.47
CA PRO A 62 -12.63 0.02 12.58
C PRO A 62 -11.85 0.75 11.48
N TYR A 63 -12.39 0.86 10.26
CA TYR A 63 -11.74 1.62 9.18
C TYR A 63 -11.61 3.11 9.49
N GLU A 64 -12.47 3.68 10.32
CA GLU A 64 -12.41 5.08 10.73
C GLU A 64 -11.22 5.39 11.64
N THR A 65 -10.73 4.39 12.40
CA THR A 65 -9.77 4.62 13.50
C THR A 65 -8.54 3.71 13.47
N SER A 66 -8.50 2.67 12.65
CA SER A 66 -7.38 1.73 12.60
C SER A 66 -6.09 2.41 12.14
N SER A 67 -5.05 2.29 12.96
CA SER A 67 -3.69 2.73 12.62
C SER A 67 -2.94 1.79 11.69
N ALA A 68 -3.54 0.65 11.29
CA ALA A 68 -2.93 -0.30 10.38
C ALA A 68 -3.21 0.02 8.90
N TYR A 69 -4.05 1.03 8.61
CA TYR A 69 -4.32 1.53 7.26
C TYR A 69 -4.86 0.48 6.27
N GLU A 70 -5.57 -0.54 6.70
CA GLU A 70 -6.01 -1.67 5.88
C GLU A 70 -6.70 -1.24 4.58
N GLY A 71 -6.04 -1.50 3.46
CA GLY A 71 -6.52 -1.19 2.11
C GLY A 71 -6.55 0.30 1.73
N LYS A 72 -6.16 1.19 2.62
CA LYS A 72 -6.21 2.64 2.42
C LYS A 72 -5.34 3.12 1.26
N THR A 73 -5.80 4.18 0.59
CA THR A 73 -4.92 5.04 -0.19
C THR A 73 -4.10 5.90 0.76
N VAL A 74 -2.79 5.85 0.60
CA VAL A 74 -1.81 6.56 1.43
C VAL A 74 -1.16 7.68 0.64
N GLY A 75 -1.11 8.87 1.20
CA GLY A 75 -0.53 10.10 0.66
C GLY A 75 -0.63 11.23 1.72
N ARG A 76 -0.10 12.41 1.47
CA ARG A 76 0.63 12.90 0.30
C ARG A 76 1.98 12.20 0.11
N TYR A 77 2.54 11.63 1.19
CA TYR A 77 3.79 10.90 1.20
C TYR A 77 3.66 9.57 1.95
N ALA A 78 3.82 8.46 1.22
CA ALA A 78 3.78 7.12 1.75
C ALA A 78 5.01 6.82 2.61
N ASN A 79 4.83 6.01 3.67
CA ASN A 79 5.85 5.66 4.64
C ASN A 79 6.36 6.89 5.43
N ARG A 80 7.60 6.87 5.95
CA ARG A 80 8.11 7.82 6.95
C ARG A 80 8.88 8.98 6.35
N ILE A 81 8.74 10.17 7.00
CA ILE A 81 9.62 11.33 6.83
C ILE A 81 10.29 11.58 8.17
N CYS A 82 11.62 11.44 8.21
CA CYS A 82 12.46 11.60 9.40
C CYS A 82 12.29 12.98 10.03
N GLY A 83 12.07 13.01 11.34
CA GLY A 83 11.89 14.24 12.08
C GLY A 83 10.65 15.05 11.70
N GLY A 84 9.76 14.52 10.81
CA GLY A 84 8.61 15.25 10.29
C GLY A 84 9.02 16.52 9.55
N LYS A 85 10.12 16.51 8.80
CA LYS A 85 10.61 17.68 8.07
C LYS A 85 11.35 17.31 6.80
N PHE A 86 11.34 18.21 5.83
CA PHE A 86 12.11 18.12 4.59
C PHE A 86 12.37 19.52 4.01
N GLU A 87 13.27 19.59 3.03
CA GLU A 87 13.65 20.84 2.36
C GLU A 87 13.30 20.78 0.87
N ILE A 88 12.72 21.86 0.34
CA ILE A 88 12.58 22.10 -1.10
C ILE A 88 13.13 23.50 -1.40
N ASN A 89 14.09 23.60 -2.33
CA ASN A 89 14.68 24.86 -2.80
C ASN A 89 15.22 25.75 -1.67
N GLY A 90 15.83 25.17 -0.64
CA GLY A 90 16.40 25.89 0.50
C GLY A 90 15.37 26.33 1.55
N LYS A 91 14.12 25.95 1.39
CA LYS A 91 13.07 26.20 2.39
C LYS A 91 12.70 24.89 3.11
N GLU A 92 12.82 24.92 4.44
CA GLU A 92 12.36 23.80 5.30
C GLU A 92 10.83 23.84 5.45
N TYR A 93 10.23 22.65 5.37
CA TYR A 93 8.82 22.39 5.66
C TYR A 93 8.72 21.40 6.82
N ASN A 94 7.82 21.70 7.75
CA ASN A 94 7.52 20.85 8.90
C ASN A 94 6.14 20.24 8.71
N VAL A 95 6.08 18.91 8.70
CA VAL A 95 4.85 18.12 8.55
C VAL A 95 4.46 17.49 9.88
N GLU A 96 3.20 17.09 9.99
CA GLU A 96 2.67 16.51 11.21
C GLU A 96 3.44 15.27 11.64
N LYS A 97 3.80 15.19 12.94
CA LYS A 97 4.48 14.05 13.55
C LYS A 97 3.46 13.15 14.22
N ASN A 98 2.81 12.32 13.43
CA ASN A 98 1.73 11.43 13.88
C ASN A 98 2.22 10.08 14.40
N GLU A 99 3.53 9.77 14.28
CA GLU A 99 4.13 8.56 14.84
C GLU A 99 5.11 8.92 15.96
N ASN A 100 4.77 8.56 17.21
CA ASN A 100 5.57 8.79 18.42
C ASN A 100 6.02 10.25 18.63
N ASN A 101 5.40 11.24 18.00
CA ASN A 101 5.83 12.64 17.94
C ASN A 101 7.25 12.83 17.36
N ILE A 102 7.75 11.86 16.59
CA ILE A 102 9.09 11.86 16.01
C ILE A 102 9.01 11.97 14.48
N THR A 103 8.19 11.14 13.83
CA THR A 103 8.12 11.05 12.38
C THR A 103 6.75 11.39 11.84
N CYS A 104 6.70 11.80 10.56
CA CYS A 104 5.47 11.81 9.80
C CYS A 104 5.33 10.44 9.11
N LEU A 105 4.30 9.69 9.47
CA LEU A 105 3.95 8.42 8.84
C LEU A 105 2.74 8.63 7.93
N HIS A 106 2.82 8.13 6.70
CA HIS A 106 1.72 8.10 5.75
C HIS A 106 1.04 9.46 5.52
N GLY A 107 1.85 10.54 5.46
CA GLY A 107 1.37 11.90 5.22
C GLY A 107 0.45 12.44 6.30
N GLY A 108 0.54 11.91 7.55
CA GLY A 108 -0.34 12.30 8.65
C GLY A 108 -1.74 11.68 8.56
N GLY A 109 -2.03 10.87 7.54
CA GLY A 109 -3.32 10.19 7.36
C GLY A 109 -4.38 11.01 6.61
N GLU A 110 -4.07 12.19 6.09
CA GLU A 110 -5.05 13.05 5.42
C GLU A 110 -5.83 12.30 4.34
N PHE A 111 -5.13 11.62 3.42
CA PHE A 111 -5.74 10.91 2.30
C PHE A 111 -6.45 9.62 2.73
N SER A 112 -6.02 9.03 3.83
CA SER A 112 -6.50 7.75 4.33
C SER A 112 -7.77 7.85 5.18
N PHE A 113 -8.02 8.98 5.84
CA PHE A 113 -9.10 9.14 6.82
C PHE A 113 -10.10 10.22 6.44
N ASN A 114 -10.25 10.51 5.15
CA ASN A 114 -11.23 11.44 4.62
C ASN A 114 -12.04 10.81 3.47
N PHE A 115 -13.18 11.41 3.16
CA PHE A 115 -13.98 11.03 2.02
C PHE A 115 -13.31 11.46 0.72
N TRP A 116 -13.34 10.56 -0.26
CA TRP A 116 -13.00 10.84 -1.64
C TRP A 116 -14.28 10.98 -2.46
N LYS A 117 -14.31 11.94 -3.35
CA LYS A 117 -15.43 12.17 -4.26
C LYS A 117 -15.36 11.16 -5.41
N VAL A 118 -16.42 10.38 -5.60
CA VAL A 118 -16.55 9.51 -6.76
C VAL A 118 -16.84 10.36 -8.00
N GLU A 119 -15.91 10.37 -8.95
CA GLU A 119 -16.01 11.09 -10.22
C GLU A 119 -16.64 10.25 -11.31
N ASN A 120 -16.30 8.96 -11.36
CA ASN A 120 -16.83 8.02 -12.33
C ASN A 120 -16.88 6.61 -11.72
N PHE A 121 -17.89 5.84 -12.14
CA PHE A 121 -18.08 4.45 -11.69
C PHE A 121 -18.74 3.63 -12.81
N SER A 122 -18.17 2.47 -13.10
CA SER A 122 -18.65 1.48 -14.07
C SER A 122 -18.52 0.06 -13.50
N ASP A 123 -18.92 -0.95 -14.26
CA ASP A 123 -18.83 -2.34 -13.83
C ASP A 123 -17.39 -2.79 -13.55
N SER A 124 -16.38 -2.21 -14.23
CA SER A 124 -14.98 -2.63 -14.11
C SER A 124 -14.04 -1.55 -13.57
N SER A 125 -14.51 -0.33 -13.31
CA SER A 125 -13.62 0.77 -12.90
C SER A 125 -14.33 1.79 -12.02
N ILE A 126 -13.58 2.39 -11.09
CA ILE A 126 -14.00 3.53 -10.29
C ILE A 126 -12.88 4.55 -10.22
N THR A 127 -13.21 5.83 -10.43
CA THR A 127 -12.30 6.97 -10.25
C THR A 127 -12.80 7.83 -9.10
N LEU A 128 -11.90 8.08 -8.15
CA LEU A 128 -12.16 8.97 -7.01
C LEU A 128 -11.16 10.12 -7.01
N SER A 129 -11.58 11.29 -6.54
CA SER A 129 -10.75 12.48 -6.39
C SER A 129 -10.73 12.99 -4.96
N PHE A 130 -9.63 13.63 -4.60
CA PHE A 130 -9.44 14.30 -3.31
C PHE A 130 -8.69 15.61 -3.52
N GLU A 131 -9.11 16.65 -2.83
CA GLU A 131 -8.47 17.95 -2.82
C GLU A 131 -7.82 18.17 -1.46
N SER A 132 -6.50 18.41 -1.44
CA SER A 132 -5.71 18.70 -0.23
C SER A 132 -5.28 20.15 -0.28
N GLU A 133 -5.65 20.94 0.73
CA GLU A 133 -5.37 22.37 0.78
C GLU A 133 -3.87 22.68 1.00
N ASP A 134 -3.44 23.87 0.57
CA ASP A 134 -2.07 24.34 0.82
C ASP A 134 -1.79 24.42 2.33
N GLY A 135 -0.70 23.79 2.76
CA GLY A 135 -0.30 23.70 4.16
C GLY A 135 -1.04 22.64 4.96
N SER A 136 -1.94 21.88 4.36
CA SER A 136 -2.58 20.76 5.05
C SER A 136 -1.54 19.75 5.52
N PHE A 137 -1.62 19.34 6.79
CA PHE A 137 -0.63 18.49 7.47
C PHE A 137 0.83 18.99 7.34
N GLY A 138 1.03 20.26 6.97
CA GLY A 138 2.33 20.92 6.78
C GLY A 138 2.91 20.81 5.36
N PHE A 139 2.26 20.11 4.44
CA PHE A 139 2.72 19.97 3.06
C PHE A 139 2.41 21.22 2.21
N PRO A 140 3.37 21.72 1.39
CA PRO A 140 3.14 22.87 0.54
C PRO A 140 2.29 22.55 -0.70
N GLY A 141 1.53 23.54 -1.12
CA GLY A 141 0.72 23.56 -2.34
C GLY A 141 -0.66 22.91 -2.14
N LYS A 142 -1.67 23.56 -2.74
CA LYS A 142 -2.97 22.94 -2.94
C LYS A 142 -2.81 21.85 -3.99
N MET A 143 -3.29 20.63 -3.69
CA MET A 143 -3.15 19.46 -4.54
C MET A 143 -4.51 18.89 -4.92
N GLU A 144 -4.70 18.65 -6.22
CA GLU A 144 -5.76 17.77 -6.71
C GLU A 144 -5.18 16.38 -6.97
N ALA A 145 -5.71 15.38 -6.30
CA ALA A 145 -5.32 13.98 -6.46
C ALA A 145 -6.49 13.15 -6.99
N ARG A 146 -6.17 12.15 -7.82
CA ARG A 146 -7.11 11.14 -8.30
C ARG A 146 -6.54 9.76 -8.14
N VAL A 147 -7.41 8.81 -7.84
CA VAL A 147 -7.11 7.39 -7.89
C VAL A 147 -8.16 6.68 -8.75
N THR A 148 -7.69 5.85 -9.66
CA THR A 148 -8.58 4.98 -10.47
C THR A 148 -8.23 3.53 -10.17
N PHE A 149 -9.24 2.78 -9.72
CA PHE A 149 -9.17 1.33 -9.59
C PHE A 149 -9.86 0.70 -10.80
N THR A 150 -9.18 -0.26 -11.43
CA THR A 150 -9.73 -0.99 -12.58
C THR A 150 -9.50 -2.49 -12.42
N VAL A 151 -10.55 -3.28 -12.56
CA VAL A 151 -10.39 -4.74 -12.74
C VAL A 151 -10.17 -5.02 -14.21
N THR A 152 -8.96 -5.47 -14.54
CA THR A 152 -8.52 -5.68 -15.93
C THR A 152 -8.97 -7.03 -16.49
N GLU A 153 -8.96 -7.18 -17.82
CA GLU A 153 -9.27 -8.46 -18.50
C GLU A 153 -8.31 -9.60 -18.12
N ARG A 154 -7.09 -9.26 -17.66
CA ARG A 154 -6.07 -10.20 -17.20
C ARG A 154 -6.22 -10.59 -15.72
N ASN A 155 -7.36 -10.32 -15.11
CA ASN A 155 -7.64 -10.54 -13.67
C ASN A 155 -6.69 -9.74 -12.76
N GLY A 156 -6.33 -8.53 -13.16
CA GLY A 156 -5.56 -7.59 -12.35
C GLY A 156 -6.46 -6.56 -11.69
N VAL A 157 -6.13 -6.15 -10.47
CA VAL A 157 -6.60 -4.90 -9.89
C VAL A 157 -5.52 -3.86 -10.15
N GLU A 158 -5.77 -2.98 -11.13
CA GLU A 158 -4.90 -1.87 -11.47
C GLU A 158 -5.30 -0.65 -10.63
N ILE A 159 -4.30 0.01 -10.03
CA ILE A 159 -4.44 1.25 -9.27
C ILE A 159 -3.58 2.31 -9.95
N ARG A 160 -4.22 3.36 -10.47
CA ARG A 160 -3.54 4.52 -11.05
C ARG A 160 -3.74 5.73 -10.16
N TYR A 161 -2.64 6.33 -9.74
CA TYR A 161 -2.66 7.63 -9.07
C TYR A 161 -2.24 8.73 -10.05
N SER A 162 -2.90 9.87 -9.99
CA SER A 162 -2.43 11.12 -10.59
C SER A 162 -2.63 12.26 -9.61
N ALA A 163 -1.72 13.24 -9.63
CA ALA A 163 -1.84 14.43 -8.80
C ALA A 163 -1.11 15.62 -9.41
N VAL A 164 -1.66 16.81 -9.19
CA VAL A 164 -1.03 18.09 -9.55
C VAL A 164 -1.15 19.03 -8.35
N ALA A 165 -0.05 19.72 -8.02
CA ALA A 165 -0.03 20.75 -6.98
C ALA A 165 0.30 22.13 -7.57
N ASP A 166 -0.18 23.21 -6.93
CA ASP A 166 0.08 24.59 -7.36
C ASP A 166 1.40 25.16 -6.86
N LYS A 167 2.15 24.39 -6.05
CA LYS A 167 3.51 24.69 -5.57
C LYS A 167 4.42 23.47 -5.68
N ASP A 168 5.74 23.70 -5.68
CA ASP A 168 6.71 22.61 -5.55
C ASP A 168 6.43 21.84 -4.26
N THR A 169 6.28 20.50 -4.39
CA THR A 169 5.93 19.62 -3.26
C THR A 169 6.50 18.21 -3.46
N ILE A 170 6.46 17.40 -2.43
CA ILE A 170 6.80 15.98 -2.53
C ILE A 170 5.53 15.15 -2.70
N ILE A 171 5.59 14.11 -3.56
CA ILE A 171 4.45 13.22 -3.82
C ILE A 171 4.93 11.78 -3.86
N ASN A 172 4.27 10.94 -3.08
CA ASN A 172 4.50 9.50 -3.03
C ASN A 172 3.22 8.80 -2.58
N PHE A 173 2.42 8.29 -3.52
CA PHE A 173 1.20 7.54 -3.21
C PHE A 173 1.47 6.04 -3.19
N THR A 174 0.74 5.33 -2.31
CA THR A 174 0.66 3.87 -2.31
C THR A 174 -0.71 3.39 -1.86
N ASN A 175 -0.96 2.09 -1.99
CA ASN A 175 -2.11 1.40 -1.41
C ASN A 175 -1.65 0.40 -0.34
N HIS A 176 -2.26 0.46 0.84
CA HIS A 176 -1.86 -0.32 2.00
C HIS A 176 -2.70 -1.60 2.18
N SER A 177 -2.94 -2.33 1.07
CA SER A 177 -3.64 -3.61 1.14
C SER A 177 -2.79 -4.68 1.77
N TYR A 178 -3.37 -5.41 2.71
CA TYR A 178 -2.78 -6.62 3.29
C TYR A 178 -3.33 -7.84 2.57
N PHE A 179 -2.46 -8.62 1.96
CA PHE A 179 -2.81 -9.81 1.20
C PHE A 179 -2.68 -11.08 2.04
N ASN A 180 -3.58 -12.03 1.82
CA ASN A 180 -3.49 -13.41 2.26
C ASN A 180 -4.11 -14.29 1.18
N LEU A 181 -3.28 -14.88 0.33
CA LEU A 181 -3.71 -15.66 -0.83
C LEU A 181 -4.41 -16.97 -0.46
N ALA A 182 -4.17 -17.50 0.74
CA ALA A 182 -4.91 -18.64 1.27
C ALA A 182 -6.37 -18.27 1.60
N GLY A 183 -6.67 -16.98 1.87
CA GLY A 183 -7.96 -16.49 2.31
C GLY A 183 -8.28 -16.85 3.76
N LYS A 184 -7.33 -17.40 4.50
CA LYS A 184 -7.48 -17.85 5.91
C LYS A 184 -6.10 -17.98 6.57
N GLY A 185 -6.07 -18.05 7.91
CA GLY A 185 -4.83 -18.31 8.66
C GLY A 185 -3.80 -17.18 8.52
N ASP A 186 -2.52 -17.56 8.61
CA ASP A 186 -1.39 -16.65 8.46
C ASP A 186 -0.71 -16.77 7.09
N ILE A 187 0.27 -15.88 6.84
CA ILE A 187 0.99 -15.79 5.56
C ILE A 187 2.38 -16.44 5.62
N LEU A 188 2.72 -17.12 6.71
CA LEU A 188 4.07 -17.63 6.91
C LEU A 188 4.43 -18.77 5.95
N GLY A 189 3.43 -19.48 5.43
CA GLY A 189 3.57 -20.52 4.41
C GLY A 189 3.63 -20.02 2.97
N HIS A 190 3.33 -18.73 2.72
CA HIS A 190 3.38 -18.17 1.37
C HIS A 190 4.82 -18.08 0.85
N LEU A 191 4.96 -18.31 -0.44
CA LEU A 191 6.21 -18.10 -1.19
C LEU A 191 6.19 -16.67 -1.75
N LEU A 192 7.30 -15.98 -1.63
CA LEU A 192 7.49 -14.62 -2.14
C LEU A 192 8.77 -14.52 -2.93
N LYS A 193 8.72 -13.81 -4.06
CA LYS A 193 9.86 -13.40 -4.87
C LYS A 193 9.75 -11.88 -5.11
N ILE A 194 10.89 -11.16 -4.98
CA ILE A 194 10.98 -9.72 -5.24
C ILE A 194 12.17 -9.47 -6.17
N ASN A 195 11.94 -8.77 -7.28
CA ASN A 195 12.96 -8.44 -8.25
C ASN A 195 13.78 -7.22 -7.79
N ALA A 196 14.60 -7.44 -6.74
CA ALA A 196 15.46 -6.42 -6.13
C ALA A 196 16.80 -7.02 -5.70
N ASN A 197 17.92 -6.34 -6.00
CA ASN A 197 19.26 -6.72 -5.54
C ASN A 197 19.66 -6.04 -4.24
N ALA A 198 18.88 -5.05 -3.79
CA ALA A 198 19.16 -4.26 -2.60
C ALA A 198 17.87 -3.84 -1.88
N PHE A 199 18.02 -3.40 -0.67
CA PHE A 199 16.98 -2.81 0.16
C PHE A 199 17.54 -1.60 0.92
N THR A 200 16.68 -0.76 1.47
CA THR A 200 17.07 0.35 2.35
C THR A 200 17.01 -0.12 3.80
N PRO A 201 18.16 -0.32 4.49
CA PRO A 201 18.15 -0.67 5.91
C PRO A 201 17.65 0.50 6.75
N THR A 202 17.02 0.14 7.88
CA THR A 202 16.44 1.10 8.82
C THR A 202 17.18 1.08 10.17
N ASP A 203 17.05 2.16 10.91
CA ASP A 203 17.44 2.23 12.33
C ASP A 203 16.38 1.60 13.25
N GLU A 204 16.56 1.73 14.56
CA GLU A 204 15.71 1.14 15.61
C GLU A 204 14.26 1.70 15.61
N ILE A 205 14.02 2.83 14.95
CA ILE A 205 12.70 3.46 14.81
C ILE A 205 12.15 3.38 13.37
N ASN A 206 12.67 2.44 12.58
CA ASN A 206 12.28 2.17 11.20
C ASN A 206 12.48 3.35 10.22
N ILE A 207 13.46 4.23 10.48
CA ILE A 207 13.88 5.29 9.56
C ILE A 207 15.03 4.78 8.69
N PRO A 208 14.99 4.94 7.34
CA PRO A 208 16.10 4.56 6.49
C PRO A 208 17.40 5.27 6.87
N THR A 209 18.49 4.50 6.95
CA THR A 209 19.81 5.03 7.29
C THR A 209 20.47 5.82 6.12
N GLY A 210 19.86 5.79 4.93
CA GLY A 210 20.43 6.33 3.69
C GLY A 210 21.30 5.32 2.94
N GLU A 211 21.60 4.16 3.53
CA GLU A 211 22.31 3.08 2.85
C GLU A 211 21.39 2.37 1.83
N ILE A 212 21.97 1.90 0.73
CA ILE A 212 21.37 0.94 -0.19
C ILE A 212 22.19 -0.36 -0.05
N LYS A 213 21.66 -1.33 0.68
CA LYS A 213 22.36 -2.55 1.07
C LYS A 213 21.97 -3.74 0.22
N SER A 214 22.96 -4.55 -0.19
CA SER A 214 22.70 -5.78 -0.93
C SER A 214 21.86 -6.76 -0.12
N VAL A 215 20.87 -7.40 -0.77
CA VAL A 215 20.10 -8.51 -0.16
C VAL A 215 20.90 -9.82 -0.09
N ALA A 216 21.96 -9.97 -0.90
CA ALA A 216 22.71 -11.21 -1.03
C ALA A 216 23.28 -11.69 0.31
N ALA A 217 23.10 -12.98 0.61
CA ALA A 217 23.54 -13.64 1.85
C ALA A 217 22.92 -13.03 3.13
N THR A 218 21.74 -12.44 3.03
CA THR A 218 20.96 -11.93 4.17
C THR A 218 19.54 -12.54 4.17
N PRO A 219 18.81 -12.48 5.29
CA PRO A 219 17.38 -12.86 5.32
C PRO A 219 16.49 -12.04 4.40
N MET A 220 16.98 -10.89 3.89
CA MET A 220 16.26 -10.03 2.94
C MET A 220 16.31 -10.55 1.49
N ASP A 221 17.02 -11.66 1.20
CA ASP A 221 17.15 -12.19 -0.16
C ASP A 221 15.88 -12.93 -0.61
N PHE A 222 15.04 -12.23 -1.39
CA PHE A 222 13.84 -12.74 -2.07
C PHE A 222 14.00 -12.77 -3.60
N ARG A 223 15.23 -12.78 -4.13
CA ARG A 223 15.46 -12.85 -5.58
C ARG A 223 14.96 -14.14 -6.22
N GLU A 224 14.87 -15.19 -5.44
CA GLU A 224 14.20 -16.45 -5.77
C GLU A 224 13.04 -16.69 -4.81
N PHE A 225 12.10 -17.55 -5.18
CA PHE A 225 10.99 -17.88 -4.29
C PHE A 225 11.47 -18.39 -2.95
N LYS A 226 11.05 -17.71 -1.91
CA LYS A 226 11.34 -18.06 -0.52
C LYS A 226 10.06 -18.03 0.31
N VAL A 227 9.90 -19.01 1.20
CA VAL A 227 8.81 -19.01 2.18
C VAL A 227 8.98 -17.83 3.12
N ILE A 228 7.94 -17.00 3.28
CA ILE A 228 8.00 -15.78 4.11
C ILE A 228 8.42 -16.11 5.54
N GLY A 229 7.86 -17.17 6.13
CA GLY A 229 8.16 -17.57 7.52
C GLY A 229 9.55 -18.17 7.73
N LYS A 230 10.32 -18.48 6.65
CA LYS A 230 11.57 -19.23 6.76
C LYS A 230 12.63 -18.56 7.65
N GLU A 231 12.76 -17.23 7.51
CA GLU A 231 13.79 -16.44 8.20
C GLU A 231 13.23 -15.22 8.94
N ILE A 232 11.90 -15.07 9.00
CA ILE A 232 11.23 -13.89 9.58
C ILE A 232 11.61 -13.63 11.04
N ASN A 233 11.99 -14.67 11.79
CA ASN A 233 12.41 -14.61 13.19
C ASN A 233 13.93 -14.82 13.36
N SER A 234 14.75 -14.67 12.30
CA SER A 234 16.19 -14.80 12.43
C SER A 234 16.79 -13.65 13.24
N ASP A 235 17.94 -13.92 13.88
CA ASP A 235 18.73 -12.95 14.63
C ASP A 235 19.50 -12.04 13.64
N TYR A 236 18.73 -11.21 12.92
CA TYR A 236 19.23 -10.21 11.97
C TYR A 236 18.65 -8.85 12.37
N ASP A 237 19.51 -7.89 12.68
CA ASP A 237 19.13 -6.59 13.28
C ASP A 237 17.88 -5.97 12.66
N GLN A 238 17.80 -6.01 11.33
CA GLN A 238 16.67 -5.42 10.60
C GLN A 238 15.34 -6.13 10.93
N LEU A 239 15.34 -7.45 11.04
CA LEU A 239 14.14 -8.22 11.36
C LEU A 239 13.80 -8.14 12.85
N VAL A 240 14.82 -8.08 13.71
CA VAL A 240 14.64 -7.92 15.17
C VAL A 240 13.98 -6.58 15.45
N ASN A 241 14.51 -5.48 14.88
CA ASN A 241 14.00 -4.12 15.11
C ASN A 241 12.56 -3.95 14.60
N ALA A 242 12.25 -4.48 13.41
CA ALA A 242 10.92 -4.37 12.80
C ALA A 242 9.91 -5.45 13.26
N GLY A 243 10.35 -6.43 14.07
CA GLY A 243 9.53 -7.55 14.51
C GLY A 243 9.13 -8.51 13.38
N GLY A 244 9.85 -8.50 12.24
CA GLY A 244 9.62 -9.19 10.99
C GLY A 244 10.03 -8.33 9.80
N TYR A 245 9.50 -8.60 8.60
CA TYR A 245 9.79 -7.73 7.46
C TYR A 245 8.96 -6.45 7.52
N ASP A 246 9.62 -5.30 7.39
CA ASP A 246 9.03 -3.95 7.21
C ASP A 246 10.07 -3.08 6.50
N HIS A 247 10.40 -3.42 5.24
CA HIS A 247 11.52 -2.83 4.54
C HIS A 247 11.19 -2.52 3.08
N ASN A 248 11.76 -1.43 2.59
CA ASN A 248 11.70 -1.06 1.19
C ASN A 248 12.79 -1.79 0.39
N PHE A 249 12.37 -2.50 -0.66
CA PHE A 249 13.25 -3.15 -1.63
C PHE A 249 13.46 -2.23 -2.85
N CYS A 250 14.71 -2.08 -3.27
CA CYS A 250 15.12 -1.27 -4.42
C CYS A 250 14.92 -2.08 -5.71
N LEU A 251 13.85 -1.81 -6.43
CA LEU A 251 13.41 -2.57 -7.59
C LEU A 251 14.36 -2.44 -8.77
N ILE A 252 14.64 -3.55 -9.46
CA ILE A 252 15.40 -3.58 -10.70
C ILE A 252 14.54 -3.05 -11.85
N GLY A 253 15.18 -2.31 -12.78
CA GLY A 253 14.56 -1.72 -13.96
C GLY A 253 14.43 -0.20 -13.85
N GLU A 254 13.98 0.41 -14.93
CA GLU A 254 13.87 1.86 -15.02
C GLU A 254 12.56 2.36 -14.40
N LYS A 255 12.65 3.44 -13.61
CA LYS A 255 11.48 4.18 -13.13
C LYS A 255 10.68 4.71 -14.33
N GLY A 256 9.35 4.64 -14.23
CA GLY A 256 8.42 5.06 -15.29
C GLY A 256 8.07 3.95 -16.30
N GLN A 257 8.74 2.79 -16.25
CA GLN A 257 8.37 1.62 -17.04
C GLN A 257 7.62 0.60 -16.17
N ILE A 258 6.39 0.25 -16.57
CA ILE A 258 5.61 -0.79 -15.90
C ILE A 258 6.29 -2.14 -16.14
N ARG A 259 6.64 -2.85 -15.05
CA ARG A 259 7.32 -4.14 -15.08
C ARG A 259 6.89 -5.03 -13.93
N ALA A 260 7.00 -6.34 -14.09
CA ALA A 260 6.80 -7.30 -13.01
C ALA A 260 7.92 -7.16 -11.97
N VAL A 261 7.57 -6.90 -10.72
CA VAL A 261 8.51 -6.57 -9.65
C VAL A 261 8.48 -7.53 -8.46
N ALA A 262 7.33 -8.19 -8.24
CA ALA A 262 7.20 -9.19 -7.19
C ALA A 262 6.19 -10.26 -7.58
N GLU A 263 6.29 -11.43 -6.97
CA GLU A 263 5.36 -12.53 -7.15
C GLU A 263 5.16 -13.23 -5.81
N ALA A 264 3.90 -13.39 -5.39
CA ALA A 264 3.53 -14.16 -4.22
C ALA A 264 2.70 -15.38 -4.62
N TYR A 265 2.88 -16.50 -3.92
CA TYR A 265 2.20 -17.74 -4.22
C TYR A 265 1.82 -18.48 -2.94
N ASP A 266 0.59 -18.94 -2.85
CA ASP A 266 0.14 -19.84 -1.80
C ASP A 266 -0.01 -21.27 -2.34
N PRO A 267 0.84 -22.24 -1.89
CA PRO A 267 0.81 -23.61 -2.41
C PRO A 267 -0.49 -24.37 -2.09
N GLU A 268 -1.19 -24.01 -1.01
CA GLU A 268 -2.42 -24.71 -0.60
C GLU A 268 -3.56 -24.37 -1.57
N SER A 269 -3.83 -23.11 -1.78
CA SER A 269 -4.90 -22.66 -2.69
C SER A 269 -4.50 -22.69 -4.16
N GLY A 270 -3.19 -22.65 -4.46
CA GLY A 270 -2.66 -22.44 -5.81
C GLY A 270 -2.78 -20.99 -6.29
N ARG A 271 -3.26 -20.06 -5.47
CA ARG A 271 -3.35 -18.64 -5.87
C ARG A 271 -1.98 -18.01 -5.96
N ARG A 272 -1.81 -17.25 -7.04
CA ARG A 272 -0.61 -16.46 -7.35
C ARG A 272 -1.02 -15.02 -7.55
N MET A 273 -0.20 -14.10 -7.04
CA MET A 273 -0.33 -12.66 -7.28
C MET A 273 1.00 -12.15 -7.85
N THR A 274 0.95 -11.58 -9.06
CA THR A 274 2.09 -10.87 -9.66
C THR A 274 1.87 -9.37 -9.53
N VAL A 275 2.87 -8.66 -9.02
CA VAL A 275 2.84 -7.21 -8.84
C VAL A 275 3.62 -6.53 -9.95
N TYR A 276 2.98 -5.57 -10.63
CA TYR A 276 3.62 -4.71 -11.62
C TYR A 276 3.58 -3.27 -11.15
N THR A 277 4.64 -2.50 -11.44
CA THR A 277 4.68 -1.06 -11.16
C THR A 277 5.71 -0.34 -12.02
N ASP A 278 5.56 0.96 -12.16
CA ASP A 278 6.52 1.91 -12.72
C ASP A 278 7.37 2.61 -11.64
N LEU A 279 7.10 2.37 -10.36
CA LEU A 279 7.78 2.96 -9.21
C LEU A 279 9.12 2.28 -8.90
N PRO A 280 10.07 2.98 -8.22
CA PRO A 280 11.43 2.49 -7.97
C PRO A 280 11.55 1.52 -6.80
N GLY A 281 10.58 1.45 -5.91
CA GLY A 281 10.64 0.66 -4.68
C GLY A 281 9.35 -0.07 -4.36
N ILE A 282 9.45 -1.05 -3.47
CA ILE A 282 8.33 -1.78 -2.90
C ILE A 282 8.60 -2.08 -1.43
N GLN A 283 7.69 -1.70 -0.57
CA GLN A 283 7.71 -2.07 0.84
C GLN A 283 7.14 -3.47 1.00
N LEU A 284 7.88 -4.38 1.62
CA LEU A 284 7.36 -5.62 2.17
C LEU A 284 7.09 -5.42 3.65
N TYR A 285 5.82 -5.48 4.05
CA TYR A 285 5.41 -5.48 5.45
C TYR A 285 4.62 -6.74 5.76
N THR A 286 5.01 -7.48 6.79
CA THR A 286 4.42 -8.78 7.13
C THR A 286 3.40 -8.73 8.26
N GLY A 287 2.75 -7.56 8.47
CA GLY A 287 1.71 -7.40 9.47
C GLY A 287 2.20 -7.63 10.90
N ASN A 288 3.44 -7.17 11.20
CA ASN A 288 4.14 -7.46 12.45
C ASN A 288 3.45 -6.93 13.69
N PHE A 289 2.72 -5.81 13.54
CA PHE A 289 2.07 -5.07 14.63
C PHE A 289 0.55 -5.18 14.60
N LEU A 290 -0.01 -6.06 13.75
CA LEU A 290 -1.44 -6.31 13.74
C LEU A 290 -1.90 -6.92 15.07
N GLU A 291 -2.83 -6.24 15.72
CA GLU A 291 -3.44 -6.73 16.95
C GLU A 291 -4.56 -7.71 16.66
N ARG A 292 -4.80 -8.64 17.59
CA ARG A 292 -5.88 -9.62 17.45
C ARG A 292 -7.23 -8.95 17.58
N CYS A 293 -8.03 -9.04 16.52
CA CYS A 293 -9.39 -8.52 16.49
C CYS A 293 -10.24 -9.27 15.45
N SER A 294 -11.56 -9.03 15.48
CA SER A 294 -12.48 -9.56 14.48
C SER A 294 -12.19 -8.94 13.11
N GLY A 295 -12.01 -9.79 12.10
CA GLY A 295 -11.83 -9.41 10.70
C GLY A 295 -13.09 -9.70 9.86
N LYS A 296 -12.91 -9.73 8.54
CA LYS A 296 -13.98 -10.01 7.55
C LYS A 296 -14.37 -11.49 7.52
N ALA A 297 -15.63 -11.78 7.20
CA ALA A 297 -16.16 -13.12 6.94
C ALA A 297 -15.84 -14.12 8.08
N GLY A 298 -15.94 -13.69 9.33
CA GLY A 298 -15.68 -14.53 10.51
C GLY A 298 -14.20 -14.88 10.75
N ARG A 299 -13.28 -14.27 10.00
CA ARG A 299 -11.83 -14.40 10.23
C ARG A 299 -11.38 -13.49 11.39
N GLU A 300 -10.21 -13.75 11.92
CA GLU A 300 -9.52 -12.85 12.84
C GLU A 300 -8.34 -12.18 12.13
N ASN A 301 -8.11 -10.91 12.44
CA ASN A 301 -6.86 -10.23 12.16
C ASN A 301 -5.91 -10.44 13.34
N TYR A 302 -4.65 -10.71 13.08
CA TYR A 302 -3.58 -10.89 14.08
C TYR A 302 -2.21 -10.81 13.40
N LYS A 303 -1.15 -10.78 14.19
CA LYS A 303 0.23 -10.74 13.68
C LYS A 303 0.43 -11.79 12.57
N ASN A 304 0.97 -11.35 11.44
CA ASN A 304 1.24 -12.15 10.25
C ASN A 304 0.01 -12.80 9.57
N CYS A 305 -1.20 -12.31 9.80
CA CYS A 305 -2.38 -12.80 9.05
C CYS A 305 -2.50 -12.19 7.64
N GLY A 306 -1.67 -11.20 7.30
CA GLY A 306 -1.59 -10.55 6.00
C GLY A 306 -0.22 -9.90 5.77
N PHE A 307 0.17 -9.71 4.51
CA PHE A 307 1.37 -8.97 4.12
C PHE A 307 1.03 -7.87 3.12
N CYS A 308 1.79 -6.77 3.16
CA CYS A 308 1.68 -5.67 2.21
C CYS A 308 2.83 -5.70 1.20
N LEU A 309 2.52 -5.31 -0.04
CA LEU A 309 3.47 -5.01 -1.10
C LEU A 309 3.16 -3.60 -1.63
N GLU A 310 3.70 -2.60 -0.96
CA GLU A 310 3.40 -1.20 -1.22
C GLU A 310 4.44 -0.62 -2.18
N THR A 311 4.05 -0.44 -3.43
CA THR A 311 4.92 0.20 -4.43
C THR A 311 5.02 1.69 -4.14
N GLN A 312 6.24 2.24 -4.17
CA GLN A 312 6.49 3.59 -3.67
C GLN A 312 7.84 4.16 -4.15
N TYR A 313 8.07 5.47 -3.92
CA TYR A 313 9.42 5.99 -3.72
C TYR A 313 9.93 5.50 -2.37
N TYR A 314 11.27 5.48 -2.21
CA TYR A 314 11.84 4.97 -0.95
C TYR A 314 11.41 5.85 0.23
N PRO A 315 11.20 5.27 1.42
CA PRO A 315 10.91 6.05 2.62
C PRO A 315 12.00 7.09 2.88
N ASP A 316 11.63 8.24 3.43
CA ASP A 316 12.51 9.38 3.73
C ASP A 316 13.29 9.95 2.54
N THR A 317 12.89 9.64 1.30
CA THR A 317 13.56 10.16 0.08
C THR A 317 13.82 11.67 0.09
N PRO A 318 12.92 12.55 0.57
CA PRO A 318 13.19 13.99 0.60
C PRO A 318 14.45 14.39 1.39
N ASN A 319 14.85 13.56 2.36
CA ASN A 319 16.03 13.77 3.20
C ASN A 319 17.28 12.98 2.72
N GLN A 320 17.11 12.09 1.73
CA GLN A 320 18.16 11.19 1.22
C GLN A 320 18.50 11.52 -0.24
N LYS A 321 19.56 12.28 -0.45
CA LYS A 321 19.96 12.78 -1.80
C LYS A 321 20.31 11.69 -2.80
N ASN A 322 20.71 10.50 -2.33
CA ASN A 322 21.08 9.35 -3.16
C ASN A 322 19.88 8.45 -3.51
N PHE A 323 18.68 8.74 -2.99
CA PHE A 323 17.47 8.02 -3.33
C PHE A 323 16.78 8.61 -4.56
N PRO A 324 15.95 7.83 -5.28
CA PRO A 324 15.14 8.35 -6.40
C PRO A 324 14.23 9.48 -5.92
N GLN A 325 14.43 10.70 -6.42
CA GLN A 325 13.73 11.89 -5.92
C GLN A 325 12.25 11.91 -6.29
N CYS A 326 11.42 12.46 -5.39
CA CYS A 326 9.96 12.54 -5.45
C CYS A 326 9.43 13.99 -5.32
N THR A 327 10.27 14.98 -5.57
CA THR A 327 9.86 16.39 -5.62
C THR A 327 9.31 16.70 -7.01
N PHE A 328 8.12 17.29 -7.05
CA PHE A 328 7.41 17.72 -8.26
C PHE A 328 7.24 19.23 -8.24
N LYS A 329 7.42 19.86 -9.40
CA LYS A 329 7.28 21.31 -9.59
C LYS A 329 5.81 21.71 -9.58
N ALA A 330 5.55 22.98 -9.28
CA ALA A 330 4.23 23.56 -9.44
C ALA A 330 3.68 23.29 -10.85
N GLY A 331 2.50 22.68 -10.94
CA GLY A 331 1.85 22.28 -12.20
C GLY A 331 2.41 21.03 -12.86
N GLU A 332 3.47 20.41 -12.33
CA GLU A 332 3.99 19.12 -12.82
C GLU A 332 3.07 18.00 -12.36
N GLU A 333 2.70 17.12 -13.30
CA GLU A 333 1.82 15.99 -13.01
C GLU A 333 2.62 14.81 -12.45
N TYR A 334 2.18 14.32 -11.28
CA TYR A 334 2.56 13.02 -10.76
C TYR A 334 1.68 11.94 -11.37
N ASN A 335 2.27 10.85 -11.82
CA ASN A 335 1.56 9.66 -12.25
C ASN A 335 2.27 8.41 -11.71
N SER A 336 1.50 7.41 -11.28
CA SER A 336 2.03 6.09 -10.94
C SER A 336 1.00 5.00 -11.17
N VAL A 337 1.50 3.78 -11.39
CA VAL A 337 0.70 2.59 -11.64
C VAL A 337 1.17 1.43 -10.81
N THR A 338 0.22 0.73 -10.19
CA THR A 338 0.43 -0.57 -9.55
C THR A 338 -0.64 -1.54 -10.03
N ILE A 339 -0.27 -2.77 -10.36
CA ILE A 339 -1.21 -3.81 -10.77
C ILE A 339 -0.95 -5.05 -9.91
N PHE A 340 -1.98 -5.55 -9.26
CA PHE A 340 -2.02 -6.84 -8.59
C PHE A 340 -2.77 -7.82 -9.49
N GLU A 341 -2.05 -8.65 -10.26
CA GLU A 341 -2.62 -9.61 -11.21
C GLU A 341 -2.72 -10.99 -10.56
N PHE A 342 -3.90 -11.60 -10.61
CA PHE A 342 -4.19 -12.88 -9.94
C PHE A 342 -4.35 -14.02 -10.95
N SER A 343 -3.74 -15.17 -10.63
CA SER A 343 -3.94 -16.45 -11.30
C SER A 343 -4.02 -17.58 -10.26
N ALA A 344 -4.37 -18.78 -10.70
CA ALA A 344 -4.33 -19.99 -9.87
C ALA A 344 -3.88 -21.18 -10.71
N ASP A 345 -2.89 -21.95 -10.18
CA ASP A 345 -2.26 -23.12 -10.84
C ASP A 345 -2.51 -24.40 -10.03
#